data_92f6f0924e0c980568f2a346f39d6e29
#
_entry.id   92f6f0924e0c980568f2a346f39d6e29
#
_cell.length_a   1.000
_cell.length_b   1.000
_cell.length_c   1.000
_cell.angle_alpha   90.00
_cell.angle_beta   90.00
_cell.angle_gamma   90.00
#
_symmetry.space_group_name_H-M   'P 1'
#
loop_
_entity.id
_entity.type
_entity.pdbx_description
1 polymer ?
#
loop_
_entity_poly.entity_id
_entity_poly.type
_entity_poly.pdbx_seq_one_letter_code
_entity_poly.pdbx_strand_id
1 'polypeptide(L)'
;MPTSGTSEDVRVPTPVPPDQSARARSFGAAAADYHRARTGYTEDDVAWALDLSAGRTAARLRVLDLAAGTGRLTLALLAAGVGAGGAVGTAYAVEPDPGMRAEFARQVPPGLVRLHDGTAEAIPLPDASVDAVVVGSAFHWFDPSRALPEIARVLRPGGTLTALWTQPDEDVDWVRAYRRAARNALAAATGQETEPEREPEPDRYAGQRHLDIPASPLFSDSERRQTVHLETTTRADLATAIGTYSDVLVADPAGRRAALLAVVAELDRLLPAGADAGPDPHRHAGTDPDAEPVQLPVRVRLARRRRL
;
A
#
# COMPACT_ATOMS: atom_id res chain seq x y z
N MET A 1 54.75 23.04 -9.43
CA MET A 1 53.89 22.26 -8.57
C MET A 1 52.48 22.80 -8.66
N PRO A 2 51.56 22.18 -9.39
CA PRO A 2 50.15 22.57 -9.37
C PRO A 2 49.43 21.85 -8.25
N THR A 3 48.69 22.61 -7.48
CA THR A 3 47.80 22.17 -6.37
C THR A 3 46.53 21.52 -6.92
N SER A 4 46.30 20.27 -6.56
CA SER A 4 45.08 19.52 -6.84
C SER A 4 43.93 20.09 -6.03
N GLY A 5 43.01 20.77 -6.71
CA GLY A 5 41.68 21.10 -6.15
C GLY A 5 40.77 19.89 -6.20
N THR A 6 40.37 19.41 -5.05
CA THR A 6 39.26 18.44 -4.90
C THR A 6 37.94 19.15 -5.19
N SER A 7 37.28 18.80 -6.30
CA SER A 7 35.91 19.24 -6.56
C SER A 7 34.98 18.46 -5.62
N GLU A 8 34.42 19.16 -4.66
CA GLU A 8 33.25 18.66 -3.91
C GLU A 8 32.07 18.50 -4.87
N ASP A 9 31.67 17.26 -5.03
CA ASP A 9 30.52 16.86 -5.83
C ASP A 9 29.25 17.29 -5.09
N VAL A 10 28.80 18.53 -5.31
CA VAL A 10 27.54 19.05 -4.78
C VAL A 10 26.40 18.30 -5.46
N ARG A 11 25.89 17.25 -4.82
CA ARG A 11 24.66 16.58 -5.25
C ARG A 11 23.50 17.57 -5.16
N VAL A 12 23.13 18.13 -6.30
CA VAL A 12 21.87 18.87 -6.46
C VAL A 12 20.72 17.91 -6.16
N PRO A 13 19.85 18.20 -5.19
CA PRO A 13 18.68 17.36 -4.94
C PRO A 13 17.81 17.34 -6.18
N THR A 14 17.47 16.14 -6.65
CA THR A 14 16.55 15.95 -7.78
C THR A 14 15.22 16.59 -7.42
N PRO A 15 14.66 17.52 -8.22
CA PRO A 15 13.36 18.12 -7.93
C PRO A 15 12.31 17.02 -7.87
N VAL A 16 11.52 16.99 -6.80
CA VAL A 16 10.31 16.14 -6.72
C VAL A 16 9.39 16.61 -7.84
N PRO A 17 8.96 15.72 -8.74
CA PRO A 17 8.10 16.10 -9.85
C PRO A 17 6.83 16.77 -9.30
N PRO A 18 6.36 17.90 -9.87
CA PRO A 18 5.15 18.62 -9.42
C PRO A 18 3.86 17.77 -9.51
N ASP A 19 3.95 16.60 -10.14
CA ASP A 19 2.88 15.65 -10.37
C ASP A 19 2.59 14.71 -9.16
N GLN A 20 3.51 14.58 -8.21
CA GLN A 20 3.36 13.62 -7.10
C GLN A 20 2.23 14.01 -6.12
N SER A 21 2.02 15.29 -5.86
CA SER A 21 0.93 15.77 -5.00
C SER A 21 -0.44 15.73 -5.71
N ALA A 22 -0.47 15.85 -7.04
CA ALA A 22 -1.69 15.66 -7.83
C ALA A 22 -2.09 14.17 -7.86
N ARG A 23 -1.13 13.28 -8.02
CA ARG A 23 -1.35 11.83 -7.96
C ARG A 23 -1.85 11.39 -6.59
N ALA A 24 -1.25 11.88 -5.50
CA ALA A 24 -1.70 11.57 -4.15
C ALA A 24 -3.17 11.98 -3.89
N ARG A 25 -3.70 13.00 -4.60
CA ARG A 25 -5.10 13.46 -4.47
C ARG A 25 -6.05 12.85 -5.49
N SER A 26 -5.60 12.01 -6.41
CA SER A 26 -6.46 11.41 -7.44
C SER A 26 -7.32 10.24 -6.95
N PHE A 27 -7.03 9.74 -5.75
CA PHE A 27 -7.66 8.53 -5.23
C PHE A 27 -9.08 8.74 -4.69
N GLY A 28 -9.44 9.94 -4.22
CA GLY A 28 -10.73 10.21 -3.58
C GLY A 28 -11.94 9.87 -4.45
N ALA A 29 -11.88 10.14 -5.76
CA ALA A 29 -12.95 9.80 -6.69
C ALA A 29 -13.13 8.27 -6.91
N ALA A 30 -12.08 7.47 -6.66
CA ALA A 30 -12.08 6.02 -6.81
C ALA A 30 -12.05 5.29 -5.45
N ALA A 31 -12.33 5.97 -4.34
CA ALA A 31 -12.12 5.45 -2.99
C ALA A 31 -12.89 4.14 -2.71
N ALA A 32 -14.13 4.00 -3.19
CA ALA A 32 -14.93 2.79 -3.00
C ALA A 32 -14.33 1.60 -3.77
N ASP A 33 -13.95 1.80 -5.04
CA ASP A 33 -13.30 0.77 -5.85
C ASP A 33 -11.92 0.41 -5.27
N TYR A 34 -11.17 1.42 -4.81
CA TYR A 34 -9.91 1.22 -4.10
C TYR A 34 -10.10 0.35 -2.86
N HIS A 35 -11.10 0.65 -2.03
CA HIS A 35 -11.37 -0.13 -0.81
C HIS A 35 -11.69 -1.58 -1.13
N ARG A 36 -12.56 -1.81 -2.13
CA ARG A 36 -13.03 -3.14 -2.52
C ARG A 36 -11.91 -3.99 -3.13
N ALA A 37 -11.13 -3.41 -4.05
CA ALA A 37 -10.31 -4.20 -4.97
C ALA A 37 -8.82 -4.28 -4.60
N ARG A 38 -8.34 -3.46 -3.64
CA ARG A 38 -6.93 -3.51 -3.21
C ARG A 38 -6.67 -4.64 -2.23
N THR A 39 -5.45 -5.18 -2.28
CA THR A 39 -4.95 -6.22 -1.38
C THR A 39 -4.87 -5.75 0.08
N GLY A 40 -5.07 -6.68 1.03
CA GLY A 40 -5.14 -6.41 2.47
C GLY A 40 -3.84 -6.72 3.22
N TYR A 41 -3.98 -6.92 4.53
CA TYR A 41 -2.91 -7.21 5.47
C TYR A 41 -3.33 -8.38 6.35
N THR A 42 -2.42 -9.31 6.62
CA THR A 42 -2.69 -10.43 7.52
C THR A 42 -2.50 -10.02 8.99
N GLU A 43 -3.06 -10.82 9.90
CA GLU A 43 -2.82 -10.65 11.34
C GLU A 43 -1.33 -10.74 11.68
N ASP A 44 -0.58 -11.60 11.00
CA ASP A 44 0.86 -11.79 11.20
C ASP A 44 1.67 -10.58 10.71
N ASP A 45 1.26 -9.93 9.62
CA ASP A 45 1.85 -8.66 9.16
C ASP A 45 1.63 -7.56 10.20
N VAL A 46 0.40 -7.46 10.73
CA VAL A 46 0.05 -6.48 11.78
C VAL A 46 0.81 -6.76 13.07
N ALA A 47 0.88 -8.03 13.51
CA ALA A 47 1.61 -8.42 14.71
C ALA A 47 3.09 -8.03 14.62
N TRP A 48 3.72 -8.26 13.49
CA TRP A 48 5.09 -7.84 13.25
C TRP A 48 5.21 -6.31 13.19
N ALA A 49 4.29 -5.63 12.49
CA ALA A 49 4.31 -4.17 12.36
C ALA A 49 4.24 -3.46 13.71
N LEU A 50 3.45 -3.99 14.64
CA LEU A 50 3.28 -3.46 15.99
C LEU A 50 4.31 -3.98 17.00
N ASP A 51 5.22 -4.88 16.59
CA ASP A 51 6.20 -5.51 17.48
C ASP A 51 5.55 -6.20 18.69
N LEU A 52 4.54 -7.03 18.42
CA LEU A 52 3.80 -7.73 19.49
C LEU A 52 4.58 -8.87 20.13
N SER A 53 5.86 -9.02 19.82
CA SER A 53 6.77 -9.93 20.53
C SER A 53 7.01 -9.49 21.99
N ALA A 54 7.45 -10.41 22.83
CA ALA A 54 7.84 -10.14 24.23
C ALA A 54 6.71 -9.61 25.15
N GLY A 55 5.45 -10.08 24.96
CA GLY A 55 4.34 -9.80 25.89
C GLY A 55 3.64 -8.46 25.69
N ARG A 56 3.95 -7.74 24.60
CA ARG A 56 3.15 -6.58 24.18
C ARG A 56 1.82 -7.06 23.60
N THR A 57 0.73 -6.39 23.91
CA THR A 57 -0.59 -6.67 23.36
C THR A 57 -1.11 -5.46 22.59
N ALA A 58 -1.69 -5.67 21.43
CA ALA A 58 -2.26 -4.62 20.59
C ALA A 58 -3.29 -3.76 21.34
N ALA A 59 -4.08 -4.37 22.23
CA ALA A 59 -5.11 -3.70 23.02
C ALA A 59 -4.58 -2.57 23.94
N ARG A 60 -3.29 -2.57 24.27
CA ARG A 60 -2.67 -1.55 25.13
C ARG A 60 -1.87 -0.50 24.39
N LEU A 61 -1.72 -0.64 23.06
CA LEU A 61 -0.96 0.30 22.25
C LEU A 61 -1.84 1.46 21.80
N ARG A 62 -1.23 2.64 21.74
CA ARG A 62 -1.74 3.77 20.99
C ARG A 62 -1.10 3.74 19.62
N VAL A 63 -1.90 3.49 18.59
CA VAL A 63 -1.41 3.28 17.23
C VAL A 63 -1.97 4.35 16.31
N LEU A 64 -1.10 4.93 15.49
CA LEU A 64 -1.46 5.82 14.40
C LEU A 64 -1.32 5.09 13.07
N ASP A 65 -2.42 5.00 12.32
CA ASP A 65 -2.44 4.69 10.90
C ASP A 65 -2.28 6.00 10.12
N LEU A 66 -1.11 6.24 9.53
CA LEU A 66 -0.75 7.48 8.87
C LEU A 66 -0.90 7.35 7.35
N ALA A 67 -1.63 8.27 6.72
CA ALA A 67 -2.18 8.17 5.38
C ALA A 67 -3.08 6.94 5.25
N ALA A 68 -4.08 6.90 6.14
CA ALA A 68 -4.93 5.72 6.35
C ALA A 68 -5.82 5.35 5.16
N GLY A 69 -5.97 6.24 4.18
CA GLY A 69 -6.79 6.05 3.00
C GLY A 69 -8.23 5.70 3.37
N THR A 70 -8.73 4.60 2.82
CA THR A 70 -10.08 4.09 3.09
C THR A 70 -10.17 3.22 4.36
N GLY A 71 -9.08 3.10 5.15
CA GLY A 71 -9.06 2.37 6.41
C GLY A 71 -8.74 0.88 6.33
N ARG A 72 -8.20 0.38 5.22
CA ARG A 72 -7.89 -1.06 5.08
C ARG A 72 -6.90 -1.55 6.14
N LEU A 73 -5.78 -0.84 6.36
CA LEU A 73 -4.83 -1.17 7.43
C LEU A 73 -5.46 -0.93 8.81
N THR A 74 -6.22 0.14 8.97
CA THR A 74 -6.98 0.41 10.21
C THR A 74 -7.89 -0.77 10.59
N LEU A 75 -8.63 -1.36 9.64
CA LEU A 75 -9.49 -2.52 9.90
C LEU A 75 -8.67 -3.74 10.35
N ALA A 76 -7.51 -3.98 9.73
CA ALA A 76 -6.60 -5.05 10.16
C ALA A 76 -6.04 -4.80 11.58
N LEU A 77 -5.72 -3.55 11.92
CA LEU A 77 -5.31 -3.16 13.28
C LEU A 77 -6.43 -3.41 14.31
N LEU A 78 -7.66 -3.07 13.98
CA LEU A 78 -8.83 -3.32 14.85
C LEU A 78 -9.08 -4.82 15.04
N ALA A 79 -8.95 -5.62 13.97
CA ALA A 79 -9.06 -7.07 14.03
C ALA A 79 -7.98 -7.69 14.94
N ALA A 80 -6.76 -7.13 14.94
CA ALA A 80 -5.68 -7.52 15.84
C ALA A 80 -5.86 -6.99 17.29
N GLY A 81 -6.97 -6.28 17.59
CA GLY A 81 -7.32 -5.82 18.93
C GLY A 81 -6.81 -4.43 19.30
N VAL A 82 -6.26 -3.64 18.36
CA VAL A 82 -5.95 -2.22 18.62
C VAL A 82 -7.24 -1.48 18.98
N GLY A 83 -7.21 -0.65 20.03
CA GLY A 83 -8.37 0.08 20.51
C GLY A 83 -9.29 -0.71 21.47
N ALA A 84 -9.17 -2.03 21.56
CA ALA A 84 -9.98 -2.85 22.46
C ALA A 84 -9.70 -2.60 23.95
N GLY A 85 -8.57 -1.97 24.29
CA GLY A 85 -8.18 -1.61 25.66
C GLY A 85 -8.87 -0.37 26.22
N GLY A 86 -9.81 0.22 25.54
CA GLY A 86 -10.51 1.43 25.96
C GLY A 86 -9.56 2.62 26.14
N ALA A 87 -9.54 3.24 27.34
CA ALA A 87 -8.68 4.40 27.62
C ALA A 87 -7.18 4.10 27.57
N VAL A 88 -6.76 2.85 27.64
CA VAL A 88 -5.33 2.45 27.64
C VAL A 88 -4.80 2.30 26.21
N GLY A 89 -5.59 1.71 25.30
CA GLY A 89 -5.26 1.58 23.88
C GLY A 89 -6.15 2.48 23.04
N THR A 90 -5.61 3.11 22.03
CA THR A 90 -6.36 4.02 21.14
C THR A 90 -5.85 3.89 19.72
N ALA A 91 -6.77 3.75 18.78
CA ALA A 91 -6.48 3.84 17.36
C ALA A 91 -6.70 5.28 16.86
N TYR A 92 -5.71 5.81 16.18
CA TYR A 92 -5.75 7.08 15.45
C TYR A 92 -5.56 6.80 13.96
N ALA A 93 -6.20 7.62 13.14
CA ALA A 93 -5.98 7.65 11.70
C ALA A 93 -5.79 9.10 11.23
N VAL A 94 -4.86 9.32 10.32
CA VAL A 94 -4.61 10.60 9.67
C VAL A 94 -4.66 10.40 8.17
N GLU A 95 -5.52 11.17 7.48
CA GLU A 95 -5.69 11.08 6.03
C GLU A 95 -6.02 12.46 5.45
N PRO A 96 -5.25 12.98 4.47
CA PRO A 96 -5.47 14.32 3.91
C PRO A 96 -6.60 14.38 2.87
N ASP A 97 -6.90 13.27 2.14
CA ASP A 97 -7.90 13.30 1.08
C ASP A 97 -9.33 13.18 1.62
N PRO A 98 -10.23 14.15 1.36
CA PRO A 98 -11.59 14.14 1.90
C PRO A 98 -12.44 12.99 1.35
N GLY A 99 -12.22 12.51 0.10
CA GLY A 99 -12.92 11.39 -0.49
C GLY A 99 -12.51 10.08 0.18
N MET A 100 -11.21 9.90 0.45
CA MET A 100 -10.70 8.77 1.23
C MET A 100 -11.23 8.78 2.66
N ARG A 101 -11.25 9.95 3.35
CA ARG A 101 -11.85 10.06 4.69
C ARG A 101 -13.35 9.73 4.69
N ALA A 102 -14.08 10.14 3.65
CA ALA A 102 -15.50 9.82 3.54
C ALA A 102 -15.72 8.31 3.38
N GLU A 103 -14.87 7.62 2.60
CA GLU A 103 -14.94 6.17 2.48
C GLU A 103 -14.47 5.47 3.78
N PHE A 104 -13.41 5.96 4.41
CA PHE A 104 -12.98 5.48 5.74
C PHE A 104 -14.15 5.47 6.75
N ALA A 105 -14.92 6.56 6.80
CA ALA A 105 -16.07 6.69 7.70
C ALA A 105 -17.22 5.72 7.37
N ARG A 106 -17.29 5.19 6.15
CA ARG A 106 -18.26 4.14 5.78
C ARG A 106 -17.78 2.74 6.18
N GLN A 107 -16.47 2.50 6.12
CA GLN A 107 -15.87 1.20 6.30
C GLN A 107 -15.49 0.90 7.76
N VAL A 108 -15.02 1.90 8.48
CA VAL A 108 -14.57 1.76 9.86
C VAL A 108 -15.71 2.08 10.82
N PRO A 109 -16.08 1.17 11.74
CA PRO A 109 -17.15 1.40 12.69
C PRO A 109 -16.92 2.68 13.52
N PRO A 110 -17.96 3.52 13.71
CA PRO A 110 -17.83 4.78 14.40
C PRO A 110 -17.41 4.60 15.88
N GLY A 111 -16.58 5.51 16.36
CA GLY A 111 -16.15 5.53 17.76
C GLY A 111 -14.95 4.64 18.09
N LEU A 112 -14.52 3.74 17.19
CA LEU A 112 -13.35 2.88 17.42
C LEU A 112 -12.03 3.57 17.08
N VAL A 113 -12.04 4.55 16.17
CA VAL A 113 -10.84 5.24 15.67
C VAL A 113 -11.07 6.74 15.68
N ARG A 114 -10.04 7.49 16.06
CA ARG A 114 -10.03 8.95 15.95
C ARG A 114 -9.40 9.33 14.61
N LEU A 115 -10.27 9.64 13.62
CA LEU A 115 -9.87 10.09 12.31
C LEU A 115 -9.61 11.60 12.29
N HIS A 116 -8.46 12.00 11.76
CA HIS A 116 -8.04 13.40 11.64
C HIS A 116 -7.72 13.76 10.18
N ASP A 117 -7.99 15.00 9.82
CA ASP A 117 -7.43 15.62 8.61
C ASP A 117 -6.00 16.06 8.90
N GLY A 118 -5.05 15.66 8.05
CA GLY A 118 -3.63 15.97 8.23
C GLY A 118 -2.75 15.22 7.26
N THR A 119 -1.47 15.58 7.24
CA THR A 119 -0.46 14.95 6.38
C THR A 119 0.66 14.34 7.24
N ALA A 120 1.55 13.57 6.62
CA ALA A 120 2.71 13.00 7.30
C ALA A 120 3.72 14.09 7.74
N GLU A 121 3.72 15.23 7.07
CA GLU A 121 4.58 16.38 7.33
C GLU A 121 3.99 17.37 8.38
N ALA A 122 2.71 17.15 8.80
CA ALA A 122 2.00 17.94 9.79
C ALA A 122 0.94 17.06 10.48
N ILE A 123 1.38 16.23 11.42
CA ILE A 123 0.53 15.25 12.11
C ILE A 123 -0.23 15.95 13.25
N PRO A 124 -1.58 15.97 13.25
CA PRO A 124 -2.39 16.70 14.24
C PRO A 124 -2.52 15.93 15.57
N LEU A 125 -1.41 15.40 16.08
CA LEU A 125 -1.33 14.71 17.37
C LEU A 125 -0.25 15.34 18.25
N PRO A 126 -0.38 15.27 19.59
CA PRO A 126 0.63 15.75 20.52
C PRO A 126 1.94 14.96 20.43
N ASP A 127 3.02 15.57 20.94
CA ASP A 127 4.31 14.92 21.09
C ASP A 127 4.20 13.66 21.96
N ALA A 128 4.97 12.62 21.62
CA ALA A 128 5.06 11.36 22.36
C ALA A 128 3.68 10.77 22.73
N SER A 129 2.68 10.89 21.83
CA SER A 129 1.29 10.48 22.07
C SER A 129 1.00 9.05 21.62
N VAL A 130 1.84 8.46 20.75
CA VAL A 130 1.61 7.12 20.20
C VAL A 130 2.80 6.18 20.43
N ASP A 131 2.52 4.89 20.51
CA ASP A 131 3.50 3.81 20.70
C ASP A 131 3.98 3.23 19.37
N ALA A 132 3.14 3.31 18.33
CA ALA A 132 3.46 2.87 16.99
C ALA A 132 2.81 3.77 15.93
N VAL A 133 3.53 4.01 14.84
CA VAL A 133 3.02 4.59 13.60
C VAL A 133 3.15 3.53 12.51
N VAL A 134 2.05 3.26 11.82
CA VAL A 134 2.00 2.36 10.66
C VAL A 134 1.60 3.13 9.42
N VAL A 135 2.15 2.74 8.26
CA VAL A 135 1.89 3.39 6.97
C VAL A 135 1.63 2.31 5.94
N GLY A 136 0.39 2.21 5.46
CA GLY A 136 -0.01 1.20 4.47
C GLY A 136 0.08 1.71 3.04
N SER A 137 1.03 1.22 2.24
CA SER A 137 1.20 1.52 0.80
C SER A 137 1.23 3.01 0.45
N ALA A 138 1.69 3.86 1.40
CA ALA A 138 1.65 5.31 1.25
C ALA A 138 2.98 6.02 1.49
N PHE A 139 3.98 5.39 2.13
CA PHE A 139 5.22 6.06 2.55
C PHE A 139 5.97 6.74 1.38
N HIS A 140 5.86 6.21 0.18
CA HIS A 140 6.48 6.76 -1.03
C HIS A 140 5.87 8.10 -1.51
N TRP A 141 4.76 8.54 -0.90
CA TRP A 141 4.16 9.85 -1.15
C TRP A 141 4.70 10.95 -0.22
N PHE A 142 5.37 10.58 0.86
CA PHE A 142 5.85 11.53 1.85
C PHE A 142 7.12 12.26 1.40
N ASP A 143 7.31 13.47 1.91
CA ASP A 143 8.62 14.10 1.96
C ASP A 143 9.37 13.60 3.20
N PRO A 144 10.35 12.68 3.07
CA PRO A 144 11.00 12.10 4.23
C PRO A 144 11.72 13.13 5.11
N SER A 145 12.17 14.24 4.52
CA SER A 145 12.89 15.28 5.26
C SER A 145 11.99 16.01 6.27
N ARG A 146 10.69 16.03 6.02
CA ARG A 146 9.66 16.65 6.87
C ARG A 146 8.85 15.61 7.64
N ALA A 147 8.50 14.51 7.00
CA ALA A 147 7.66 13.48 7.61
C ALA A 147 8.39 12.72 8.73
N LEU A 148 9.67 12.35 8.58
CA LEU A 148 10.40 11.61 9.61
C LEU A 148 10.53 12.37 10.93
N PRO A 149 10.84 13.69 10.96
CA PRO A 149 10.79 14.49 12.18
C PRO A 149 9.41 14.52 12.85
N GLU A 150 8.33 14.70 12.07
CA GLU A 150 6.96 14.70 12.59
C GLU A 150 6.55 13.33 13.15
N ILE A 151 6.87 12.25 12.45
CA ILE A 151 6.64 10.89 12.94
C ILE A 151 7.43 10.65 14.25
N ALA A 152 8.70 11.06 14.29
CA ALA A 152 9.48 10.97 15.53
C ALA A 152 8.89 11.83 16.65
N ARG A 153 8.36 13.02 16.37
CA ARG A 153 7.72 13.88 17.36
C ARG A 153 6.55 13.18 18.05
N VAL A 154 5.63 12.59 17.28
CA VAL A 154 4.42 11.96 17.83
C VAL A 154 4.67 10.59 18.46
N LEU A 155 5.70 9.86 18.03
CA LEU A 155 6.11 8.58 18.64
C LEU A 155 6.72 8.83 20.04
N ARG A 156 6.49 7.93 20.96
CA ARG A 156 7.24 7.85 22.21
C ARG A 156 8.66 7.33 21.96
N PRO A 157 9.65 7.68 22.80
CA PRO A 157 10.96 7.04 22.76
C PRO A 157 10.84 5.52 22.76
N GLY A 158 11.54 4.83 21.87
CA GLY A 158 11.44 3.38 21.68
C GLY A 158 10.19 2.92 20.92
N GLY A 159 9.30 3.82 20.52
CA GLY A 159 8.15 3.52 19.65
C GLY A 159 8.58 3.12 18.23
N THR A 160 7.70 2.48 17.49
CA THR A 160 7.99 1.93 16.16
C THR A 160 7.33 2.70 15.03
N LEU A 161 8.07 2.92 13.93
CA LEU A 161 7.56 3.30 12.62
C LEU A 161 7.65 2.07 11.72
N THR A 162 6.51 1.63 11.15
CA THR A 162 6.48 0.53 10.20
C THR A 162 5.75 0.94 8.93
N ALA A 163 6.41 0.78 7.79
CA ALA A 163 5.79 0.91 6.49
C ALA A 163 5.52 -0.49 5.90
N LEU A 164 4.33 -0.67 5.34
CA LEU A 164 3.85 -1.91 4.73
C LEU A 164 3.44 -1.63 3.29
N TRP A 165 3.86 -2.47 2.35
CA TRP A 165 3.44 -2.40 0.95
C TRP A 165 2.86 -3.74 0.54
N THR A 166 1.61 -3.74 0.11
CA THR A 166 0.92 -4.91 -0.43
C THR A 166 0.81 -4.80 -1.94
N GLN A 167 1.02 -5.89 -2.64
CA GLN A 167 0.84 -5.97 -4.09
C GLN A 167 0.62 -7.41 -4.52
N PRO A 168 -0.09 -7.66 -5.63
CA PRO A 168 -0.13 -8.97 -6.27
C PRO A 168 1.29 -9.47 -6.54
N ASP A 169 1.53 -10.77 -6.30
CA ASP A 169 2.86 -11.36 -6.41
C ASP A 169 3.24 -11.64 -7.88
N GLU A 170 3.98 -10.72 -8.49
CA GLU A 170 4.43 -10.83 -9.89
C GLU A 170 5.51 -11.90 -10.12
N ASP A 171 5.96 -12.63 -9.11
CA ASP A 171 6.79 -13.83 -9.33
C ASP A 171 5.92 -15.00 -9.84
N VAL A 172 4.59 -14.89 -9.69
CA VAL A 172 3.63 -15.83 -10.26
C VAL A 172 3.25 -15.40 -11.67
N ASP A 173 3.39 -16.32 -12.64
CA ASP A 173 3.31 -16.00 -14.08
C ASP A 173 2.01 -15.34 -14.51
N TRP A 174 0.86 -15.85 -14.09
CA TRP A 174 -0.43 -15.28 -14.48
C TRP A 174 -0.65 -13.89 -13.87
N VAL A 175 -0.15 -13.64 -12.64
CA VAL A 175 -0.20 -12.33 -12.00
C VAL A 175 0.65 -11.33 -12.78
N ARG A 176 1.86 -11.72 -13.14
CA ARG A 176 2.77 -10.90 -13.96
C ARG A 176 2.15 -10.58 -15.32
N ALA A 177 1.52 -11.57 -15.96
CA ALA A 177 0.97 -11.42 -17.31
C ALA A 177 -0.15 -10.38 -17.36
N TYR A 178 -1.19 -10.47 -16.52
CA TYR A 178 -2.29 -9.51 -16.55
C TYR A 178 -1.85 -8.08 -16.16
N ARG A 179 -0.92 -7.95 -15.22
CA ARG A 179 -0.39 -6.65 -14.83
C ARG A 179 0.49 -6.02 -15.92
N ARG A 180 1.28 -6.85 -16.62
CA ARG A 180 2.04 -6.40 -17.79
C ARG A 180 1.13 -5.97 -18.93
N ALA A 181 0.04 -6.70 -19.18
CA ALA A 181 -0.95 -6.30 -20.19
C ALA A 181 -1.50 -4.90 -19.95
N ALA A 182 -1.84 -4.57 -18.69
CA ALA A 182 -2.28 -3.23 -18.32
C ALA A 182 -1.22 -2.16 -18.59
N ARG A 183 0.03 -2.39 -18.13
CA ARG A 183 1.14 -1.44 -18.31
C ARG A 183 1.45 -1.20 -19.79
N ASN A 184 1.50 -2.26 -20.59
CA ASN A 184 1.80 -2.16 -22.02
C ASN A 184 0.68 -1.44 -22.80
N ALA A 185 -0.59 -1.70 -22.45
CA ALA A 185 -1.71 -0.99 -23.09
C ALA A 185 -1.72 0.50 -22.75
N LEU A 186 -1.38 0.84 -21.49
CA LEU A 186 -1.26 2.22 -21.06
C LEU A 186 -0.07 2.93 -21.76
N ALA A 187 1.09 2.29 -21.84
CA ALA A 187 2.28 2.79 -22.51
C ALA A 187 2.01 3.04 -24.00
N ALA A 188 1.38 2.08 -24.68
CA ALA A 188 0.99 2.21 -26.08
C ALA A 188 0.02 3.38 -26.32
N ALA A 189 -0.97 3.58 -25.42
CA ALA A 189 -1.92 4.68 -25.52
C ALA A 189 -1.28 6.06 -25.29
N THR A 190 -0.16 6.12 -24.54
CA THR A 190 0.59 7.36 -24.25
C THR A 190 1.81 7.56 -25.14
N GLY A 191 2.05 6.67 -26.11
CA GLY A 191 3.22 6.73 -27.00
C GLY A 191 4.55 6.41 -26.30
N GLN A 192 4.52 5.74 -25.15
CA GLN A 192 5.71 5.29 -24.43
C GLN A 192 6.12 3.89 -24.90
N GLU A 193 7.39 3.54 -24.65
CA GLU A 193 7.89 2.18 -24.93
C GLU A 193 7.21 1.17 -24.00
N THR A 194 6.82 0.02 -24.57
CA THR A 194 6.24 -1.09 -23.82
C THR A 194 7.34 -1.87 -23.10
N GLU A 195 7.02 -2.43 -21.92
CA GLU A 195 7.95 -3.29 -21.21
C GLU A 195 8.23 -4.58 -22.02
N PRO A 196 9.51 -4.90 -22.28
CA PRO A 196 9.86 -6.17 -22.90
C PRO A 196 9.49 -7.33 -21.98
N GLU A 197 9.29 -8.50 -22.59
CA GLU A 197 9.15 -9.74 -21.82
C GLU A 197 10.48 -10.06 -21.14
N ARG A 198 10.55 -9.84 -19.84
CA ARG A 198 11.72 -10.16 -19.02
C ARG A 198 11.47 -11.45 -18.25
N GLU A 199 12.47 -12.30 -18.20
CA GLU A 199 12.52 -13.38 -17.23
C GLU A 199 12.45 -12.84 -15.81
N PRO A 200 11.85 -13.56 -14.84
CA PRO A 200 11.81 -13.12 -13.45
C PRO A 200 13.25 -12.98 -12.92
N GLU A 201 13.69 -11.76 -12.65
CA GLU A 201 14.96 -11.54 -11.99
C GLU A 201 14.84 -11.97 -10.52
N PRO A 202 15.80 -12.73 -9.98
CA PRO A 202 15.73 -13.27 -8.61
C PRO A 202 15.61 -12.21 -7.51
N ASP A 203 15.88 -10.95 -7.81
CA ASP A 203 15.73 -9.83 -6.89
C ASP A 203 15.26 -8.54 -7.61
N ARG A 204 14.18 -8.67 -8.39
CA ARG A 204 13.49 -7.55 -9.09
C ARG A 204 13.27 -6.34 -8.18
N TYR A 205 13.30 -6.54 -6.89
CA TYR A 205 12.93 -5.57 -5.88
C TYR A 205 14.11 -5.01 -5.07
N ALA A 206 15.31 -5.59 -5.22
CA ALA A 206 16.52 -5.08 -4.56
C ALA A 206 16.86 -3.61 -4.92
N GLY A 207 16.41 -3.17 -6.09
CA GLY A 207 16.57 -1.77 -6.56
C GLY A 207 15.44 -0.81 -6.15
N GLN A 208 14.33 -1.30 -5.58
CA GLN A 208 13.17 -0.45 -5.26
C GLN A 208 13.34 0.26 -3.90
N ARG A 209 14.26 1.23 -3.85
CA ARG A 209 14.50 2.07 -2.65
C ARG A 209 13.23 2.80 -2.16
N HIS A 210 12.22 2.97 -3.00
CA HIS A 210 10.94 3.58 -2.64
C HIS A 210 10.05 2.68 -1.76
N LEU A 211 10.39 1.38 -1.62
CA LEU A 211 9.74 0.44 -0.72
C LEU A 211 10.57 0.21 0.57
N ASP A 212 11.15 1.27 1.09
CA ASP A 212 11.87 1.26 2.38
C ASP A 212 11.67 2.61 3.08
N ILE A 213 11.91 2.62 4.38
CA ILE A 213 11.98 3.85 5.16
C ILE A 213 13.42 4.38 5.07
N PRO A 214 13.66 5.58 4.57
CA PRO A 214 15.01 6.15 4.48
C PRO A 214 15.72 6.19 5.85
N ALA A 215 17.06 6.12 5.82
CA ALA A 215 17.85 6.30 7.02
C ALA A 215 17.67 7.70 7.61
N SER A 216 17.60 7.77 8.93
CA SER A 216 17.49 9.03 9.66
C SER A 216 18.17 8.90 11.02
N PRO A 217 18.82 9.93 11.53
CA PRO A 217 19.44 9.91 12.86
C PRO A 217 18.42 9.83 14.00
N LEU A 218 17.13 10.00 13.70
CA LEU A 218 16.05 9.90 14.69
C LEU A 218 15.58 8.46 14.92
N PHE A 219 16.04 7.52 14.09
CA PHE A 219 15.57 6.14 14.08
C PHE A 219 16.72 5.15 13.99
N SER A 220 16.50 3.93 14.50
CA SER A 220 17.40 2.79 14.36
C SER A 220 17.59 2.38 12.89
N ASP A 221 18.48 1.43 12.65
CA ASP A 221 18.53 0.71 11.37
C ASP A 221 17.20 0.03 11.05
N SER A 222 16.96 -0.21 9.76
CA SER A 222 15.72 -0.81 9.26
C SER A 222 15.74 -2.33 9.46
N GLU A 223 14.76 -2.85 10.17
CA GLU A 223 14.38 -4.26 10.14
C GLU A 223 13.43 -4.49 8.95
N ARG A 224 13.62 -5.55 8.18
CA ARG A 224 12.78 -5.85 7.01
C ARG A 224 12.20 -7.24 7.10
N ARG A 225 10.97 -7.39 6.60
CA ARG A 225 10.29 -8.66 6.46
C ARG A 225 9.55 -8.70 5.13
N GLN A 226 9.42 -9.88 4.56
CA GLN A 226 8.56 -10.16 3.41
C GLN A 226 7.73 -11.40 3.71
N THR A 227 6.44 -11.32 3.38
CA THR A 227 5.49 -12.43 3.47
C THR A 227 4.75 -12.59 2.15
N VAL A 228 4.19 -13.77 1.93
CA VAL A 228 3.27 -14.04 0.82
C VAL A 228 2.06 -14.77 1.40
N HIS A 229 0.86 -14.36 1.01
CA HIS A 229 -0.38 -15.03 1.37
C HIS A 229 -1.34 -15.08 0.18
N LEU A 230 -2.41 -15.85 0.30
CA LEU A 230 -3.46 -15.92 -0.70
C LEU A 230 -4.66 -15.09 -0.25
N GLU A 231 -5.19 -14.27 -1.15
CA GLU A 231 -6.46 -13.58 -0.99
C GLU A 231 -7.49 -14.13 -1.98
N THR A 232 -8.70 -14.35 -1.52
CA THR A 232 -9.81 -14.67 -2.42
C THR A 232 -10.34 -13.37 -3.02
N THR A 233 -10.36 -13.31 -4.34
CA THR A 233 -10.84 -12.16 -5.12
C THR A 233 -11.65 -12.66 -6.31
N THR A 234 -12.07 -11.76 -7.19
CA THR A 234 -12.76 -12.08 -8.45
C THR A 234 -12.02 -11.48 -9.63
N ARG A 235 -12.30 -11.96 -10.86
CA ARG A 235 -11.75 -11.33 -12.07
C ARG A 235 -12.17 -9.86 -12.20
N ALA A 236 -13.43 -9.57 -11.87
CA ALA A 236 -13.94 -8.19 -11.86
C ALA A 236 -13.18 -7.29 -10.89
N ASP A 237 -12.85 -7.79 -9.69
CA ASP A 237 -12.08 -7.03 -8.71
C ASP A 237 -10.61 -6.88 -9.13
N LEU A 238 -10.01 -7.89 -9.78
CA LEU A 238 -8.66 -7.74 -10.35
C LEU A 238 -8.60 -6.63 -11.41
N ALA A 239 -9.58 -6.58 -12.32
CA ALA A 239 -9.68 -5.50 -13.30
C ALA A 239 -9.93 -4.14 -12.62
N THR A 240 -10.83 -4.09 -11.64
CA THR A 240 -11.12 -2.89 -10.84
C THR A 240 -9.87 -2.40 -10.11
N ALA A 241 -9.06 -3.31 -9.53
CA ALA A 241 -7.82 -2.97 -8.84
C ALA A 241 -6.86 -2.20 -9.76
N ILE A 242 -6.71 -2.64 -11.01
CA ILE A 242 -5.87 -1.93 -12.01
C ILE A 242 -6.35 -0.50 -12.20
N GLY A 243 -7.66 -0.26 -12.28
CA GLY A 243 -8.26 1.08 -12.40
C GLY A 243 -7.93 2.03 -11.23
N THR A 244 -7.48 1.49 -10.10
CA THR A 244 -7.12 2.26 -8.89
C THR A 244 -5.62 2.54 -8.75
N TYR A 245 -4.77 2.08 -9.68
CA TYR A 245 -3.35 2.45 -9.66
C TYR A 245 -3.14 3.89 -10.12
N SER A 246 -2.19 4.58 -9.50
CA SER A 246 -1.98 6.03 -9.72
C SER A 246 -1.68 6.40 -11.16
N ASP A 247 -0.93 5.59 -11.89
CA ASP A 247 -0.62 5.77 -13.30
C ASP A 247 -1.86 5.62 -14.21
N VAL A 248 -2.76 4.69 -13.86
CA VAL A 248 -4.04 4.53 -14.56
C VAL A 248 -5.02 5.64 -14.18
N LEU A 249 -5.06 6.06 -12.91
CA LEU A 249 -5.96 7.14 -12.46
C LEU A 249 -5.65 8.49 -13.10
N VAL A 250 -4.38 8.80 -13.34
CA VAL A 250 -3.96 10.07 -13.97
C VAL A 250 -3.91 9.99 -15.50
N ALA A 251 -4.09 8.79 -16.10
CA ALA A 251 -4.15 8.62 -17.53
C ALA A 251 -5.39 9.28 -18.13
N ASP A 252 -5.31 9.64 -19.39
CA ASP A 252 -6.48 10.10 -20.14
C ASP A 252 -7.55 8.98 -20.23
N PRO A 253 -8.79 9.33 -20.58
CA PRO A 253 -9.89 8.34 -20.66
C PRO A 253 -9.62 7.19 -21.66
N ALA A 254 -8.89 7.45 -22.75
CA ALA A 254 -8.58 6.44 -23.76
C ALA A 254 -7.54 5.45 -23.24
N GLY A 255 -6.45 5.93 -22.64
CA GLY A 255 -5.40 5.11 -22.03
C GLY A 255 -5.93 4.26 -20.87
N ARG A 256 -6.76 4.87 -20.00
CA ARG A 256 -7.43 4.13 -18.92
C ARG A 256 -8.29 2.99 -19.46
N ARG A 257 -9.11 3.27 -20.46
CA ARG A 257 -9.96 2.25 -21.10
C ARG A 257 -9.13 1.15 -21.76
N ALA A 258 -8.05 1.51 -22.45
CA ALA A 258 -7.15 0.55 -23.09
C ALA A 258 -6.51 -0.40 -22.06
N ALA A 259 -6.02 0.14 -20.93
CA ALA A 259 -5.46 -0.66 -19.84
C ALA A 259 -6.47 -1.66 -19.27
N LEU A 260 -7.69 -1.21 -18.98
CA LEU A 260 -8.75 -2.07 -18.42
C LEU A 260 -9.18 -3.17 -19.41
N LEU A 261 -9.36 -2.84 -20.70
CA LEU A 261 -9.70 -3.84 -21.71
C LEU A 261 -8.60 -4.88 -21.90
N ALA A 262 -7.33 -4.48 -21.86
CA ALA A 262 -6.21 -5.41 -21.96
C ALA A 262 -6.15 -6.36 -20.75
N VAL A 263 -6.45 -5.88 -19.56
CA VAL A 263 -6.54 -6.70 -18.35
C VAL A 263 -7.66 -7.74 -18.47
N VAL A 264 -8.86 -7.31 -18.83
CA VAL A 264 -10.00 -8.24 -18.98
C VAL A 264 -9.67 -9.33 -19.99
N ALA A 265 -9.18 -8.96 -21.19
CA ALA A 265 -8.81 -9.91 -22.23
C ALA A 265 -7.73 -10.91 -21.77
N GLU A 266 -6.74 -10.44 -21.00
CA GLU A 266 -5.68 -11.32 -20.49
C GLU A 266 -6.17 -12.21 -19.36
N LEU A 267 -7.04 -11.71 -18.48
CA LEU A 267 -7.65 -12.54 -17.42
C LEU A 267 -8.56 -13.62 -18.02
N ASP A 268 -9.32 -13.33 -19.09
CA ASP A 268 -10.13 -14.32 -19.80
C ASP A 268 -9.28 -15.42 -20.42
N ARG A 269 -8.10 -15.07 -20.93
CA ARG A 269 -7.13 -16.02 -21.48
C ARG A 269 -6.47 -16.90 -20.42
N LEU A 270 -6.11 -16.30 -19.27
CA LEU A 270 -5.32 -16.96 -18.22
C LEU A 270 -6.18 -17.78 -17.26
N LEU A 271 -7.38 -17.31 -16.99
CA LEU A 271 -8.31 -17.88 -16.02
C LEU A 271 -9.66 -18.16 -16.73
N PRO A 272 -9.70 -19.10 -17.69
CA PRO A 272 -10.94 -19.41 -18.37
C PRO A 272 -11.99 -19.92 -17.39
N ALA A 273 -13.24 -19.51 -17.61
CA ALA A 273 -14.36 -19.89 -16.74
C ALA A 273 -14.40 -21.42 -16.58
N GLY A 274 -14.41 -21.88 -15.34
CA GLY A 274 -14.52 -23.30 -15.03
C GLY A 274 -13.19 -24.10 -14.98
N ALA A 275 -12.04 -23.47 -15.16
CA ALA A 275 -10.75 -24.19 -15.19
C ALA A 275 -10.34 -24.81 -13.84
N ASP A 276 -10.73 -24.22 -12.71
CA ASP A 276 -10.38 -24.67 -11.34
C ASP A 276 -11.52 -25.36 -10.59
N ALA A 277 -12.71 -25.47 -11.19
CA ALA A 277 -13.83 -26.16 -10.57
C ALA A 277 -13.78 -27.64 -10.92
N GLY A 278 -13.27 -28.44 -9.99
CA GLY A 278 -13.57 -29.87 -9.95
C GLY A 278 -15.10 -30.07 -10.05
N PRO A 279 -15.60 -31.29 -10.34
CA PRO A 279 -17.02 -31.55 -10.53
C PRO A 279 -17.78 -31.27 -9.23
N ASP A 280 -18.27 -30.05 -9.07
CA ASP A 280 -19.23 -29.69 -8.02
C ASP A 280 -20.64 -30.00 -8.54
N PRO A 281 -21.34 -31.01 -7.97
CA PRO A 281 -22.67 -31.40 -8.39
C PRO A 281 -23.74 -30.34 -8.11
N HIS A 282 -23.42 -29.25 -7.40
CA HIS A 282 -24.33 -28.16 -7.06
C HIS A 282 -24.10 -26.88 -7.87
N ARG A 283 -23.26 -26.92 -8.91
CA ARG A 283 -23.00 -25.79 -9.78
C ARG A 283 -24.25 -25.48 -10.61
N HIS A 284 -24.92 -24.39 -10.31
CA HIS A 284 -26.02 -23.88 -11.13
C HIS A 284 -25.47 -23.30 -12.44
N ALA A 285 -25.96 -23.78 -13.57
CA ALA A 285 -25.72 -23.14 -14.87
C ALA A 285 -26.28 -21.70 -14.84
N GLY A 286 -25.38 -20.70 -14.82
CA GLY A 286 -25.77 -19.28 -14.76
C GLY A 286 -24.94 -18.43 -13.78
N THR A 287 -23.90 -18.96 -13.15
CA THR A 287 -22.95 -18.12 -12.39
C THR A 287 -22.18 -17.21 -13.35
N ASP A 288 -22.20 -15.92 -13.03
CA ASP A 288 -21.41 -14.90 -13.72
C ASP A 288 -19.91 -15.31 -13.64
N PRO A 289 -19.24 -15.54 -14.78
CA PRO A 289 -17.83 -15.94 -14.80
C PRO A 289 -16.92 -14.91 -14.12
N ASP A 290 -17.33 -13.65 -14.07
CA ASP A 290 -16.57 -12.58 -13.40
C ASP A 290 -16.69 -12.62 -11.88
N ALA A 291 -17.68 -13.34 -11.34
CA ALA A 291 -17.90 -13.55 -9.91
C ALA A 291 -17.21 -14.82 -9.37
N GLU A 292 -16.59 -15.65 -10.23
CA GLU A 292 -15.88 -16.84 -9.76
C GLU A 292 -14.68 -16.46 -8.87
N PRO A 293 -14.48 -17.15 -7.72
CA PRO A 293 -13.38 -16.84 -6.82
C PRO A 293 -12.03 -17.21 -7.44
N VAL A 294 -11.08 -16.30 -7.34
CA VAL A 294 -9.69 -16.46 -7.77
C VAL A 294 -8.79 -16.35 -6.56
N GLN A 295 -7.83 -17.26 -6.40
CA GLN A 295 -6.82 -17.17 -5.35
C GLN A 295 -5.66 -16.30 -5.83
N LEU A 296 -5.62 -15.06 -5.34
CA LEU A 296 -4.58 -14.08 -5.68
C LEU A 296 -3.40 -14.21 -4.71
N PRO A 297 -2.21 -14.58 -5.18
CA PRO A 297 -1.01 -14.47 -4.37
C PRO A 297 -0.68 -12.99 -4.13
N VAL A 298 -0.56 -12.62 -2.86
CA VAL A 298 -0.25 -11.26 -2.41
C VAL A 298 1.08 -11.25 -1.68
N ARG A 299 1.97 -10.39 -2.10
CA ARG A 299 3.25 -10.14 -1.45
C ARG A 299 3.15 -8.90 -0.57
N VAL A 300 3.56 -9.04 0.68
CA VAL A 300 3.67 -7.92 1.61
C VAL A 300 5.13 -7.69 1.93
N ARG A 301 5.57 -6.46 1.84
CA ARG A 301 6.89 -6.02 2.31
C ARG A 301 6.71 -5.07 3.46
N LEU A 302 7.52 -5.28 4.48
CA LEU A 302 7.49 -4.50 5.69
C LEU A 302 8.90 -3.98 5.99
N ALA A 303 8.97 -2.71 6.36
CA ALA A 303 10.18 -2.09 6.89
C ALA A 303 9.81 -1.41 8.21
N ARG A 304 10.59 -1.68 9.25
CA ARG A 304 10.37 -1.16 10.60
C ARG A 304 11.63 -0.49 11.13
N ARG A 305 11.45 0.64 11.81
CA ARG A 305 12.49 1.36 12.55
C ARG A 305 11.98 1.72 13.93
N ARG A 306 12.88 1.85 14.90
CA ARG A 306 12.55 2.32 16.27
C ARG A 306 13.01 3.76 16.44
N ARG A 307 12.20 4.58 17.08
CA ARG A 307 12.59 5.91 17.53
C ARG A 307 13.69 5.79 18.59
N LEU A 308 14.81 6.49 18.38
CA LEU A 308 15.93 6.61 19.30
C LEU A 308 15.64 7.59 20.45
#